data_08b340368646697f16e4758f9ecc2381
#
_entry.id   08b340368646697f16e4758f9ecc2381
#
_cell.length_a   1.000
_cell.length_b   1.000
_cell.length_c   1.000
_cell.angle_alpha   90.00
_cell.angle_beta   90.00
_cell.angle_gamma   90.00
#
_symmetry.space_group_name_H-M   'P 1'
#
loop_
_entity.id
_entity.type
_entity.pdbx_description
1 polymer ?
#
loop_
_entity_poly.entity_id
_entity_poly.type
_entity_poly.pdbx_seq_one_letter_code
_entity_poly.pdbx_strand_id
1 'polypeptide(L)'
;MGLVPILLRKLGARNTLLLGIGVMFIRILLCAVFAGPVLISAAKMLHALEVPLCILAIFKYFAIHFNKALSATLYLVAFQLSSQLGNVIMSNPLGSLRDNIGYQPTFLVIAGLVLVAGTLAFFLLKKDTEEVINPEELEPARQ
;
A
#
# COMPACT_ATOMS: atom_id res chain seq x y z
N MET A 1 -2.38 16.97 3.90
CA MET A 1 -2.76 15.77 4.67
C MET A 1 -4.27 15.52 4.79
N GLY A 2 -5.15 16.34 4.19
CA GLY A 2 -6.60 16.22 4.31
C GLY A 2 -7.30 15.22 3.39
N LEU A 3 -6.67 14.79 2.29
CA LEU A 3 -7.34 13.97 1.27
C LEU A 3 -7.48 12.49 1.69
N VAL A 4 -6.48 11.93 2.35
CA VAL A 4 -6.47 10.52 2.74
C VAL A 4 -7.52 10.16 3.79
N PRO A 5 -7.72 10.95 4.87
CA PRO A 5 -8.81 10.71 5.81
C PRO A 5 -10.21 10.78 5.17
N ILE A 6 -10.39 11.68 4.19
CA ILE A 6 -11.66 11.82 3.47
C ILE A 6 -11.93 10.59 2.60
N LEU A 7 -10.90 10.09 1.89
CA LEU A 7 -11.00 8.86 1.12
C LEU A 7 -11.31 7.65 2.02
N LEU A 8 -10.61 7.54 3.15
CA LEU A 8 -10.86 6.47 4.13
C LEU A 8 -12.29 6.48 4.70
N ARG A 9 -12.89 7.68 4.88
CA ARG A 9 -14.27 7.81 5.35
C ARG A 9 -15.29 7.47 4.26
N LYS A 10 -15.01 7.79 2.99
CA LYS A 10 -15.96 7.58 1.88
C LYS A 10 -15.85 6.20 1.23
N LEU A 11 -14.65 5.67 1.11
CA LEU A 11 -14.37 4.42 0.37
C LEU A 11 -14.17 3.21 1.29
N GLY A 12 -13.93 3.44 2.59
CA GLY A 12 -13.55 2.38 3.51
C GLY A 12 -12.06 2.02 3.43
N ALA A 13 -11.59 1.26 4.43
CA ALA A 13 -10.17 0.90 4.54
C ALA A 13 -9.72 -0.04 3.40
N ARG A 14 -10.53 -1.05 3.05
CA ARG A 14 -10.25 -2.00 1.99
C ARG A 14 -10.09 -1.31 0.62
N ASN A 15 -11.07 -0.50 0.23
CA ASN A 15 -11.05 0.15 -1.08
C ASN A 15 -9.93 1.20 -1.18
N THR A 16 -9.64 1.90 -0.09
CA THR A 16 -8.52 2.85 -0.03
C THR A 16 -7.18 2.13 -0.15
N LEU A 17 -7.04 0.95 0.45
CA LEU A 17 -5.84 0.11 0.31
C LEU A 17 -5.67 -0.37 -1.13
N LEU A 18 -6.74 -0.86 -1.76
CA LEU A 18 -6.72 -1.28 -3.16
C LEU A 18 -6.38 -0.11 -4.10
N LEU A 19 -6.89 1.08 -3.81
CA LEU A 19 -6.54 2.29 -4.54
C LEU A 19 -5.05 2.63 -4.38
N GLY A 20 -4.50 2.51 -3.17
CA GLY A 20 -3.06 2.67 -2.91
C GLY A 20 -2.20 1.69 -3.72
N ILE A 21 -2.59 0.42 -3.77
CA ILE A 21 -1.92 -0.62 -4.58
C ILE A 21 -2.02 -0.27 -6.08
N GLY A 22 -3.18 0.23 -6.54
CA GLY A 22 -3.37 0.69 -7.91
C GLY A 22 -2.45 1.85 -8.29
N VAL A 23 -2.32 2.85 -7.43
CA VAL A 23 -1.38 3.97 -7.61
C VAL A 23 0.06 3.47 -7.64
N MET A 24 0.42 2.55 -6.77
CA MET A 24 1.73 1.90 -6.75
C MET A 24 2.03 1.18 -8.07
N PHE A 25 1.07 0.40 -8.58
CA PHE A 25 1.20 -0.29 -9.86
C PHE A 25 1.42 0.69 -11.02
N ILE A 26 0.59 1.74 -11.11
CA ILE A 26 0.71 2.78 -12.15
C ILE A 26 2.08 3.46 -12.07
N ARG A 27 2.54 3.81 -10.88
CA ARG A 27 3.86 4.42 -10.67
C ARG A 27 5.00 3.54 -11.18
N ILE A 28 4.97 2.25 -10.84
CA ILE A 28 6.00 1.30 -11.25
C ILE A 28 5.98 1.11 -12.77
N LEU A 29 4.77 1.03 -13.36
CA LEU A 29 4.60 0.94 -14.81
C LEU A 29 5.15 2.19 -15.53
N LEU A 30 4.88 3.37 -15.00
CA LEU A 30 5.44 4.62 -15.53
C LEU A 30 6.98 4.62 -15.46
N CYS A 31 7.56 4.12 -14.37
CA CYS A 31 9.02 3.98 -14.25
C CYS A 31 9.59 2.95 -15.23
N ALA A 32 8.82 1.95 -15.64
CA ALA A 32 9.25 0.96 -16.63
C ALA A 32 9.23 1.52 -18.07
N VAL A 33 8.24 2.38 -18.37
CA VAL A 33 8.02 2.92 -19.73
C VAL A 33 8.85 4.18 -19.98
N PHE A 34 8.98 5.04 -18.96
CA PHE A 34 9.68 6.29 -19.10
C PHE A 34 11.20 6.13 -19.02
N ALA A 35 11.88 6.69 -20.01
CA ALA A 35 13.33 6.82 -20.04
C ALA A 35 13.72 8.28 -19.72
N GLY A 36 14.66 8.47 -18.80
CA GLY A 36 15.21 9.77 -18.46
C GLY A 36 14.94 10.20 -17.03
N PRO A 37 15.88 10.98 -16.46
CA PRO A 37 15.87 11.29 -15.03
C PRO A 37 14.69 12.17 -14.61
N VAL A 38 14.24 13.08 -15.46
CA VAL A 38 13.14 14.01 -15.17
C VAL A 38 11.80 13.28 -15.08
N LEU A 39 11.50 12.43 -16.05
CA LEU A 39 10.25 11.66 -16.10
C LEU A 39 10.17 10.62 -14.97
N ILE A 40 11.29 9.97 -14.66
CA ILE A 40 11.38 9.04 -13.53
C ILE A 40 11.19 9.77 -12.21
N SER A 41 11.76 10.98 -12.06
CA SER A 41 11.57 11.79 -10.86
C SER A 41 10.12 12.22 -10.68
N ALA A 42 9.45 12.61 -11.77
CA ALA A 42 8.02 12.93 -11.74
C ALA A 42 7.16 11.71 -11.35
N ALA A 43 7.44 10.53 -11.91
CA ALA A 43 6.78 9.29 -11.51
C ALA A 43 7.00 8.96 -10.04
N LYS A 44 8.21 9.21 -9.52
CA LYS A 44 8.52 9.03 -8.09
C LYS A 44 7.76 9.99 -7.16
N MET A 45 7.32 11.14 -7.62
CA MET A 45 6.47 12.04 -6.81
C MET A 45 5.12 11.40 -6.45
N LEU A 46 4.61 10.47 -7.26
CA LEU A 46 3.42 9.70 -6.91
C LEU A 46 3.62 8.87 -5.62
N HIS A 47 4.85 8.55 -5.28
CA HIS A 47 5.17 7.85 -4.03
C HIS A 47 4.77 8.65 -2.78
N ALA A 48 4.80 9.96 -2.85
CA ALA A 48 4.35 10.82 -1.76
C ALA A 48 2.84 10.70 -1.47
N LEU A 49 2.06 10.31 -2.46
CA LEU A 49 0.61 10.02 -2.30
C LEU A 49 0.36 8.57 -1.91
N GLU A 50 1.11 7.65 -2.49
CA GLU A 50 0.99 6.20 -2.28
C GLU A 50 1.26 5.81 -0.83
N VAL A 51 2.36 6.31 -0.25
CA VAL A 51 2.78 5.93 1.11
C VAL A 51 1.71 6.24 2.16
N PRO A 52 1.19 7.47 2.29
CA PRO A 52 0.16 7.76 3.29
C PRO A 52 -1.16 7.02 3.00
N LEU A 53 -1.50 6.78 1.73
CA LEU A 53 -2.69 5.99 1.38
C LEU A 53 -2.57 4.57 1.90
N CYS A 54 -1.47 3.88 1.61
CA CYS A 54 -1.25 2.50 2.03
C CYS A 54 -1.11 2.38 3.56
N ILE A 55 -0.29 3.22 4.19
CA ILE A 55 -0.01 3.16 5.63
C ILE A 55 -1.29 3.39 6.45
N LEU A 56 -2.03 4.46 6.15
CA LEU A 56 -3.25 4.79 6.89
C LEU A 56 -4.38 3.79 6.60
N ALA A 57 -4.46 3.26 5.37
CA ALA A 57 -5.45 2.25 5.02
C ALA A 57 -5.17 0.92 5.75
N ILE A 58 -3.91 0.47 5.81
CA ILE A 58 -3.52 -0.74 6.53
C ILE A 58 -3.77 -0.57 8.03
N PHE A 59 -3.37 0.56 8.60
CA PHE A 59 -3.59 0.84 10.01
C PHE A 59 -5.08 0.83 10.36
N LYS A 60 -5.90 1.49 9.57
CA LYS A 60 -7.34 1.50 9.75
C LYS A 60 -7.96 0.12 9.54
N TYR A 61 -7.51 -0.65 8.56
CA TYR A 61 -7.97 -2.02 8.33
C TYR A 61 -7.72 -2.91 9.55
N PHE A 62 -6.54 -2.84 10.14
CA PHE A 62 -6.24 -3.56 11.37
C PHE A 62 -7.06 -3.05 12.57
N ALA A 63 -7.27 -1.74 12.69
CA ALA A 63 -8.07 -1.17 13.76
C ALA A 63 -9.55 -1.58 13.71
N ILE A 64 -10.06 -1.87 12.51
CA ILE A 64 -11.44 -2.32 12.29
C ILE A 64 -11.59 -3.82 12.60
N HIS A 65 -10.65 -4.65 12.13
CA HIS A 65 -10.77 -6.11 12.19
C HIS A 65 -10.15 -6.73 13.44
N PHE A 66 -9.37 -5.96 14.21
CA PHE A 66 -8.68 -6.41 15.42
C PHE A 66 -8.90 -5.42 16.57
N ASN A 67 -8.71 -5.88 17.81
CA ASN A 67 -8.84 -5.02 18.98
C ASN A 67 -7.84 -3.84 18.94
N LYS A 68 -8.28 -2.64 19.35
CA LYS A 68 -7.49 -1.39 19.29
C LYS A 68 -6.09 -1.50 19.90
N ALA A 69 -5.96 -2.25 21.00
CA ALA A 69 -4.65 -2.49 21.64
C ALA A 69 -3.71 -3.35 20.79
N LEU A 70 -4.27 -4.30 20.03
CA LEU A 70 -3.50 -5.21 19.18
C LEU A 70 -3.20 -4.60 17.79
N SER A 71 -4.02 -3.70 17.30
CA SER A 71 -3.90 -3.14 15.95
C SER A 71 -2.58 -2.39 15.73
N ALA A 72 -2.11 -1.63 16.73
CA ALA A 72 -0.83 -0.94 16.66
C ALA A 72 0.35 -1.92 16.62
N THR A 73 0.29 -2.96 17.46
CA THR A 73 1.32 -4.01 17.49
C THR A 73 1.32 -4.84 16.20
N LEU A 74 0.16 -5.20 15.69
CA LEU A 74 0.02 -5.91 14.42
C LEU A 74 0.55 -5.08 13.25
N TYR A 75 0.28 -3.78 13.22
CA TYR A 75 0.83 -2.88 12.21
C TYR A 75 2.36 -2.84 12.28
N LEU A 76 2.92 -2.61 13.47
CA LEU A 76 4.37 -2.50 13.64
C LEU A 76 5.08 -3.83 13.35
N VAL A 77 4.59 -4.93 13.89
CA VAL A 77 5.25 -6.22 13.77
C VAL A 77 4.96 -6.87 12.41
N ALA A 78 3.69 -7.02 12.05
CA ALA A 78 3.35 -7.75 10.83
C ALA A 78 3.70 -6.95 9.58
N PHE A 79 3.34 -5.67 9.51
CA PHE A 79 3.59 -4.86 8.32
C PHE A 79 5.06 -4.50 8.17
N GLN A 80 5.71 -4.00 9.22
CA GLN A 80 7.12 -3.61 9.16
C GLN A 80 8.03 -4.81 8.97
N LEU A 81 7.79 -5.90 9.71
CA LEU A 81 8.58 -7.13 9.57
C LEU A 81 8.43 -7.73 8.17
N SER A 82 7.21 -7.83 7.64
CA SER A 82 6.96 -8.30 6.27
C SER A 82 7.62 -7.42 5.23
N SER A 83 7.58 -6.09 5.40
CA SER A 83 8.23 -5.13 4.50
C SER A 83 9.75 -5.30 4.50
N GLN A 84 10.36 -5.43 5.66
CA GLN A 84 11.82 -5.62 5.78
C GLN A 84 12.26 -6.98 5.25
N LEU A 85 11.53 -8.05 5.56
CA LEU A 85 11.79 -9.38 4.99
C LEU A 85 11.67 -9.36 3.47
N GLY A 86 10.62 -8.72 2.93
CA GLY A 86 10.44 -8.54 1.50
C GLY A 86 11.64 -7.81 0.85
N ASN A 87 12.11 -6.74 1.48
CA ASN A 87 13.28 -6.00 1.02
C ASN A 87 14.54 -6.88 1.01
N VAL A 88 14.82 -7.61 2.09
CA VAL A 88 15.99 -8.48 2.20
C VAL A 88 15.95 -9.61 1.17
N ILE A 89 14.81 -10.29 1.03
CA ILE A 89 14.67 -11.42 0.11
C ILE A 89 14.72 -10.96 -1.35
N MET A 90 14.10 -9.82 -1.67
CA MET A 90 13.98 -9.33 -3.05
C MET A 90 15.16 -8.48 -3.52
N SER A 91 15.96 -7.87 -2.62
CA SER A 91 17.04 -6.98 -3.00
C SER A 91 18.11 -7.68 -3.87
N ASN A 92 18.49 -8.87 -3.51
CA ASN A 92 19.53 -9.63 -4.22
C ASN A 92 19.06 -10.12 -5.60
N PRO A 93 17.93 -10.85 -5.75
CA PRO A 93 17.44 -11.27 -7.06
C PRO A 93 17.05 -10.10 -7.97
N LEU A 94 16.47 -9.02 -7.45
CA LEU A 94 16.14 -7.84 -8.25
C LEU A 94 17.39 -7.05 -8.65
N GLY A 95 18.42 -7.01 -7.80
CA GLY A 95 19.71 -6.41 -8.14
C GLY A 95 20.38 -7.15 -9.30
N SER A 96 20.51 -8.46 -9.20
CA SER A 96 21.09 -9.30 -10.26
C SER A 96 20.27 -9.26 -11.56
N LEU A 97 18.95 -9.21 -11.44
CA LEU A 97 18.07 -9.08 -12.61
C LEU A 97 18.31 -7.74 -13.32
N ARG A 98 18.40 -6.64 -12.56
CA ARG A 98 18.71 -5.31 -13.09
C ARG A 98 20.05 -5.28 -13.83
N ASP A 99 21.05 -5.95 -13.28
CA ASP A 99 22.40 -5.97 -13.87
C ASP A 99 22.46 -6.82 -15.17
N ASN A 100 21.61 -7.84 -15.27
CA ASN A 100 21.55 -8.72 -16.44
C ASN A 100 20.66 -8.20 -17.57
N ILE A 101 19.48 -7.68 -17.27
CA ILE A 101 18.47 -7.30 -18.27
C ILE A 101 18.18 -5.79 -18.30
N GLY A 102 18.84 -5.02 -17.45
CA GLY A 102 18.63 -3.58 -17.35
C GLY A 102 17.46 -3.20 -16.44
N TYR A 103 17.31 -1.89 -16.20
CA TYR A 103 16.36 -1.42 -15.21
C TYR A 103 14.90 -1.45 -15.69
N GLN A 104 14.64 -1.16 -16.97
CA GLN A 104 13.27 -1.12 -17.51
C GLN A 104 12.55 -2.47 -17.43
N PRO A 105 13.14 -3.59 -17.93
CA PRO A 105 12.53 -4.90 -17.78
C PRO A 105 12.38 -5.33 -16.31
N THR A 106 13.30 -4.93 -15.44
CA THR A 106 13.21 -5.22 -14.01
C THR A 106 11.99 -4.53 -13.39
N PHE A 107 11.70 -3.28 -13.76
CA PHE A 107 10.47 -2.61 -13.32
C PHE A 107 9.19 -3.27 -13.84
N LEU A 108 9.20 -3.83 -15.04
CA LEU A 108 8.07 -4.62 -15.56
C LEU A 108 7.84 -5.89 -14.74
N VAL A 109 8.89 -6.59 -14.34
CA VAL A 109 8.79 -7.76 -13.45
C VAL A 109 8.19 -7.34 -12.09
N ILE A 110 8.67 -6.23 -11.52
CA ILE A 110 8.13 -5.70 -10.26
C ILE A 110 6.66 -5.30 -10.42
N ALA A 111 6.29 -4.66 -11.54
CA ALA A 111 4.89 -4.32 -11.83
C ALA A 111 4.00 -5.57 -11.89
N GLY A 112 4.48 -6.64 -12.51
CA GLY A 112 3.80 -7.94 -12.54
C GLY A 112 3.60 -8.53 -11.15
N LEU A 113 4.63 -8.50 -10.30
CA LEU A 113 4.52 -8.95 -8.90
C LEU A 113 3.50 -8.13 -8.10
N VAL A 114 3.50 -6.81 -8.28
CA VAL A 114 2.53 -5.92 -7.61
C VAL A 114 1.11 -6.18 -8.10
N LEU A 115 0.92 -6.48 -9.39
CA LEU A 115 -0.38 -6.84 -9.94
C LEU A 115 -0.90 -8.15 -9.36
N VAL A 116 -0.05 -9.17 -9.24
CA VAL A 116 -0.39 -10.44 -8.59
C VAL A 116 -0.74 -10.21 -7.13
N ALA A 117 0.09 -9.48 -6.39
CA ALA A 117 -0.17 -9.15 -4.99
C ALA A 117 -1.47 -8.34 -4.81
N GLY A 118 -1.74 -7.38 -5.69
CA GLY A 118 -2.97 -6.59 -5.68
C GLY A 118 -4.22 -7.43 -5.96
N THR A 119 -4.12 -8.39 -6.88
CA THR A 119 -5.21 -9.33 -7.18
C THR A 119 -5.47 -10.24 -5.99
N LEU A 120 -4.43 -10.78 -5.38
CA LEU A 120 -4.56 -11.57 -4.15
C LEU A 120 -5.16 -10.75 -3.01
N ALA A 121 -4.73 -9.51 -2.83
CA ALA A 121 -5.30 -8.61 -1.83
C ALA A 121 -6.78 -8.34 -2.10
N PHE A 122 -7.20 -8.18 -3.35
CA PHE A 122 -8.59 -8.00 -3.72
C PHE A 122 -9.47 -9.18 -3.30
N PHE A 123 -8.99 -10.41 -3.45
CA PHE A 123 -9.73 -11.62 -3.06
C PHE A 123 -9.64 -11.94 -1.58
N LEU A 124 -8.49 -11.71 -0.94
CA LEU A 124 -8.24 -12.09 0.45
C LEU A 124 -8.75 -11.07 1.46
N LEU A 125 -8.77 -9.78 1.12
CA LEU A 125 -9.24 -8.72 2.02
C LEU A 125 -10.77 -8.80 2.17
N LYS A 126 -11.23 -8.98 3.40
CA LYS A 126 -12.65 -8.91 3.75
C LYS A 126 -13.22 -7.52 3.44
N LYS A 127 -14.47 -7.48 3.00
CA LYS A 127 -15.19 -6.21 2.84
C LYS A 127 -15.37 -5.56 4.20
N ASP A 128 -15.19 -4.23 4.25
CA ASP A 128 -15.54 -3.45 5.43
C ASP A 128 -17.05 -3.59 5.64
N THR A 129 -17.48 -4.00 6.82
CA THR A 129 -18.90 -4.08 7.17
C THR A 129 -19.39 -2.66 7.45
N GLU A 130 -20.57 -2.28 6.96
CA GLU A 130 -21.13 -0.93 7.11
C GLU A 130 -21.25 -0.47 8.57
N GLU A 131 -21.35 -1.39 9.52
CA GLU A 131 -21.40 -1.14 10.94
C GLU A 131 -20.17 -0.39 11.52
N VAL A 132 -19.05 -0.45 10.81
CA VAL A 132 -17.78 0.14 11.26
C VAL A 132 -17.58 1.57 10.74
N ILE A 133 -18.47 2.04 9.86
CA ILE A 133 -18.42 3.41 9.31
C ILE A 133 -19.19 4.40 10.19
N ASN A 134 -19.86 3.94 11.24
CA ASN A 134 -20.67 4.80 12.11
C ASN A 134 -19.76 5.64 13.03
N PRO A 135 -19.78 6.99 12.90
CA PRO A 135 -18.92 7.87 13.69
C PRO A 135 -19.28 7.96 15.18
N GLU A 136 -20.44 7.47 15.57
CA GLU A 136 -20.97 7.61 16.94
C GLU A 136 -20.32 6.69 17.97
N GLU A 137 -19.66 5.61 17.57
CA GLU A 137 -18.91 4.75 18.51
C GLU A 137 -17.48 5.23 18.82
N LEU A 138 -17.06 6.35 18.25
CA LEU A 138 -15.76 6.96 18.56
C LEU A 138 -15.81 7.94 19.77
N GLU A 139 -16.95 8.08 20.41
CA GLU A 139 -17.13 8.89 21.62
C GLU A 139 -17.64 8.14 22.86
N PRO A 140 -16.94 7.14 23.38
CA PRO A 140 -17.13 6.79 24.76
C PRO A 140 -15.86 7.04 25.57
N ALA A 141 -15.47 8.27 25.80
CA ALA A 141 -14.52 8.63 26.86
C ALA A 141 -14.38 10.16 27.00
N ARG A 142 -15.49 10.87 27.07
CA ARG A 142 -15.53 12.23 27.64
C ARG A 142 -16.68 12.30 28.63
N GLN A 143 -16.54 11.62 29.72
CA GLN A 143 -17.16 11.96 31.00
C GLN A 143 -16.17 11.68 32.11
#